data_2da7bb2de50c934fc42e64a58bae8771
#
_entry.id   2da7bb2de50c934fc42e64a58bae8771
#
_cell.length_a   1.000
_cell.length_b   1.000
_cell.length_c   1.000
_cell.angle_alpha   90.00
_cell.angle_beta   90.00
_cell.angle_gamma   90.00
#
_symmetry.space_group_name_H-M   'P 1'
#
loop_
_entity.id
_entity.type
_entity.pdbx_description
1 polymer ?
#
loop_
_entity_poly.entity_id
_entity_poly.type
_entity_poly.pdbx_seq_one_letter_code
_entity_poly.pdbx_strand_id
1 'polypeptide(L)'
;MKKFLIIIFGLVLTINAQSKVGSTAAPFLNIGIGPRAIAMGTAFVATSDDITALYWNPAGITRIGGNSAMFNKTSWIADINYNWAGAAVQLGDLGTIGLSVNQLDYGKMAVTTNAEQDGTGEYFSAQDIAIGLTYAYQLTDRFSIGGTAKYIQQKIYNSSASALAVDIGVLFNSDL
;
A
#
# COMPACT_ATOMS: atom_id res chain seq x y z
N MET A 1 -8.06 27.47 -24.61
CA MET A 1 -7.80 27.39 -23.16
C MET A 1 -9.07 27.46 -22.32
N LYS A 2 -9.94 28.47 -22.46
CA LYS A 2 -11.18 28.58 -21.64
C LYS A 2 -12.12 27.37 -21.74
N LYS A 3 -12.30 26.79 -22.94
CA LYS A 3 -13.15 25.61 -23.15
C LYS A 3 -12.57 24.34 -22.49
N PHE A 4 -11.25 24.20 -22.41
CA PHE A 4 -10.56 23.07 -21.76
C PHE A 4 -10.72 23.16 -20.21
N LEU A 5 -10.68 24.38 -19.68
CA LEU A 5 -10.88 24.62 -18.23
C LEU A 5 -12.32 24.28 -17.80
N ILE A 6 -13.32 24.58 -18.65
CA ILE A 6 -14.73 24.27 -18.39
C ILE A 6 -14.98 22.76 -18.39
N ILE A 7 -14.31 22.00 -19.29
CA ILE A 7 -14.41 20.54 -19.34
C ILE A 7 -13.80 19.90 -18.07
N ILE A 8 -12.63 20.37 -17.61
CA ILE A 8 -12.01 19.89 -16.36
C ILE A 8 -12.90 20.24 -15.17
N PHE A 9 -13.46 21.44 -15.09
CA PHE A 9 -14.34 21.84 -14.00
C PHE A 9 -15.68 21.05 -14.00
N GLY A 10 -16.23 20.74 -15.18
CA GLY A 10 -17.42 19.91 -15.34
C GLY A 10 -17.18 18.44 -14.92
N LEU A 11 -15.99 17.90 -15.16
CA LEU A 11 -15.62 16.54 -14.75
C LEU A 11 -15.52 16.38 -13.23
N VAL A 12 -15.09 17.44 -12.53
CA VAL A 12 -14.96 17.42 -11.05
C VAL A 12 -16.33 17.43 -10.37
N LEU A 13 -17.36 18.00 -10.98
CA LEU A 13 -18.70 18.09 -10.38
C LEU A 13 -19.49 16.76 -10.45
N THR A 14 -19.03 15.77 -11.21
CA THR A 14 -19.71 14.47 -11.32
C THR A 14 -19.22 13.44 -10.31
N ILE A 15 -18.21 13.76 -9.50
CA ILE A 15 -17.70 12.86 -8.46
C ILE A 15 -18.62 12.97 -7.23
N ASN A 16 -19.77 12.29 -7.28
CA ASN A 16 -20.57 12.07 -6.08
C ASN A 16 -19.93 10.94 -5.27
N ALA A 17 -19.00 11.28 -4.39
CA ALA A 17 -18.46 10.35 -3.42
C ALA A 17 -19.56 10.00 -2.41
N GLN A 18 -20.24 8.87 -2.61
CA GLN A 18 -21.14 8.34 -1.60
C GLN A 18 -20.30 7.86 -0.41
N SER A 19 -20.30 8.63 0.66
CA SER A 19 -19.76 8.20 1.94
C SER A 19 -20.69 7.15 2.55
N LYS A 20 -20.41 5.86 2.29
CA LYS A 20 -21.01 4.76 3.03
C LYS A 20 -20.07 4.43 4.19
N VAL A 21 -20.52 4.66 5.41
CA VAL A 21 -19.78 4.28 6.63
C VAL A 21 -19.49 2.77 6.57
N GLY A 22 -18.20 2.39 6.72
CA GLY A 22 -17.76 0.99 6.67
C GLY A 22 -17.50 0.43 5.27
N SER A 23 -17.58 1.22 4.20
CA SER A 23 -17.36 0.78 2.81
C SER A 23 -15.99 1.18 2.24
N THR A 24 -14.99 1.44 3.08
CA THR A 24 -13.63 1.71 2.63
C THR A 24 -13.04 0.46 1.96
N ALA A 25 -12.62 0.59 0.71
CA ALA A 25 -11.95 -0.51 0.02
C ALA A 25 -10.55 -0.74 0.62
N ALA A 26 -10.17 -2.02 0.77
CA ALA A 26 -8.84 -2.47 1.19
C ALA A 26 -8.28 -1.76 2.46
N PRO A 27 -9.01 -1.74 3.60
CA PRO A 27 -8.58 -1.04 4.81
C PRO A 27 -7.26 -1.57 5.39
N PHE A 28 -6.86 -2.80 5.06
CA PHE A 28 -5.58 -3.38 5.47
C PHE A 28 -4.37 -2.62 4.94
N LEU A 29 -4.50 -1.86 3.85
CA LEU A 29 -3.45 -1.00 3.34
C LEU A 29 -3.19 0.25 4.20
N ASN A 30 -4.01 0.52 5.20
CA ASN A 30 -3.75 1.58 6.18
C ASN A 30 -2.90 1.11 7.36
N ILE A 31 -2.59 -0.19 7.45
CA ILE A 31 -1.70 -0.72 8.49
C ILE A 31 -0.27 -0.34 8.14
N GLY A 32 0.32 0.58 8.91
CA GLY A 32 1.68 1.08 8.70
C GLY A 32 2.73 -0.03 8.77
N ILE A 33 3.78 0.10 7.97
CA ILE A 33 4.91 -0.84 7.91
C ILE A 33 6.22 -0.16 8.29
N GLY A 34 7.18 -0.99 8.72
CA GLY A 34 8.53 -0.57 9.07
C GLY A 34 8.62 0.02 10.48
N PRO A 35 9.53 -0.52 11.31
CA PRO A 35 9.65 -0.11 12.72
C PRO A 35 10.03 1.38 12.85
N ARG A 36 10.84 1.92 11.92
CA ARG A 36 11.25 3.31 11.91
C ARG A 36 10.05 4.25 11.68
N ALA A 37 9.24 3.99 10.68
CA ALA A 37 8.06 4.79 10.36
C ALA A 37 7.02 4.75 11.49
N ILE A 38 6.80 3.56 12.09
CA ILE A 38 5.87 3.39 13.20
C ILE A 38 6.37 4.14 14.45
N ALA A 39 7.66 4.07 14.75
CA ALA A 39 8.26 4.81 15.88
C ALA A 39 8.16 6.34 15.71
N MET A 40 8.10 6.83 14.49
CA MET A 40 7.85 8.26 14.16
C MET A 40 6.35 8.63 14.14
N GLY A 41 5.47 7.76 14.64
CA GLY A 41 4.02 7.99 14.61
C GLY A 41 3.46 8.05 13.19
N THR A 42 4.06 7.31 12.25
CA THR A 42 3.72 7.26 10.81
C THR A 42 4.03 8.56 10.02
N ALA A 43 4.70 9.53 10.62
CA ALA A 43 5.14 10.77 9.96
C ALA A 43 6.38 10.54 9.08
N PHE A 44 6.29 9.63 8.11
CA PHE A 44 7.43 9.14 7.33
C PHE A 44 7.41 9.51 5.85
N VAL A 45 6.28 9.96 5.31
CA VAL A 45 6.08 10.24 3.86
C VAL A 45 7.12 11.21 3.29
N ALA A 46 7.49 12.25 4.05
CA ALA A 46 8.46 13.27 3.62
C ALA A 46 9.93 12.84 3.83
N THR A 47 10.17 11.87 4.71
CA THR A 47 11.52 11.39 5.07
C THR A 47 11.80 9.98 4.54
N SER A 48 10.96 9.45 3.66
CA SER A 48 11.09 8.12 3.08
C SER A 48 12.37 7.99 2.25
N ASP A 49 13.39 7.40 2.84
CA ASP A 49 14.75 7.24 2.26
C ASP A 49 15.25 5.80 2.35
N ASP A 50 14.40 4.87 2.76
CA ASP A 50 14.69 3.44 2.84
C ASP A 50 13.69 2.61 2.00
N ILE A 51 13.85 1.29 1.98
CA ILE A 51 13.03 0.38 1.16
C ILE A 51 11.53 0.46 1.49
N THR A 52 11.16 0.89 2.70
CA THR A 52 9.76 1.07 3.09
C THR A 52 9.08 2.25 2.36
N ALA A 53 9.86 3.07 1.64
CA ALA A 53 9.34 4.08 0.72
C ALA A 53 8.42 3.49 -0.35
N LEU A 54 8.59 2.22 -0.75
CA LEU A 54 7.64 1.49 -1.61
C LEU A 54 6.19 1.51 -1.08
N TYR A 55 6.03 1.66 0.22
CA TYR A 55 4.74 1.77 0.87
C TYR A 55 4.36 3.23 1.15
N TRP A 56 5.29 4.02 1.69
CA TRP A 56 5.01 5.36 2.22
C TRP A 56 5.01 6.47 1.16
N ASN A 57 6.00 6.46 0.26
CA ASN A 57 6.14 7.46 -0.81
C ASN A 57 6.99 6.89 -1.94
N PRO A 58 6.40 6.54 -3.08
CA PRO A 58 7.14 5.90 -4.17
C PRO A 58 8.33 6.71 -4.68
N ALA A 59 8.30 8.04 -4.57
CA ALA A 59 9.44 8.88 -4.96
C ALA A 59 10.68 8.64 -4.08
N GLY A 60 10.49 8.19 -2.84
CA GLY A 60 11.58 7.94 -1.88
C GLY A 60 12.51 6.80 -2.27
N ILE A 61 12.09 5.86 -3.13
CA ILE A 61 12.97 4.76 -3.55
C ILE A 61 14.19 5.22 -4.35
N THR A 62 14.18 6.44 -4.89
CA THR A 62 15.35 7.04 -5.55
C THR A 62 16.51 7.31 -4.57
N ARG A 63 16.24 7.34 -3.27
CA ARG A 63 17.20 7.70 -2.21
C ARG A 63 17.78 6.52 -1.44
N ILE A 64 17.42 5.31 -1.79
CA ILE A 64 17.84 4.10 -1.06
C ILE A 64 19.37 3.87 -1.12
N GLY A 65 20.08 4.49 -2.06
CA GLY A 65 21.54 4.40 -2.15
C GLY A 65 22.04 3.05 -2.65
N GLY A 66 21.25 2.31 -3.43
CA GLY A 66 21.62 1.03 -4.04
C GLY A 66 20.45 0.05 -4.08
N ASN A 67 20.76 -1.21 -4.39
CA ASN A 67 19.75 -2.27 -4.37
C ASN A 67 19.43 -2.65 -2.92
N SER A 68 18.14 -2.80 -2.63
CA SER A 68 17.69 -3.11 -1.27
C SER A 68 16.50 -4.07 -1.30
N ALA A 69 16.40 -4.93 -0.27
CA ALA A 69 15.25 -5.78 -0.04
C ALA A 69 14.99 -5.89 1.46
N MET A 70 13.71 -5.97 1.83
CA MET A 70 13.29 -6.10 3.22
C MET A 70 12.07 -7.00 3.32
N PHE A 71 12.01 -7.76 4.41
CA PHE A 71 10.82 -8.48 4.85
C PHE A 71 10.45 -8.02 6.25
N ASN A 72 9.17 -7.72 6.47
CA ASN A 72 8.63 -7.34 7.77
C ASN A 72 7.45 -8.26 8.09
N LYS A 73 7.48 -8.87 9.27
CA LYS A 73 6.35 -9.63 9.82
C LYS A 73 5.89 -8.96 11.12
N THR A 74 4.61 -8.65 11.19
CA THR A 74 3.97 -8.10 12.38
C THR A 74 2.87 -9.04 12.83
N SER A 75 3.02 -9.59 14.05
CA SER A 75 1.94 -10.32 14.69
C SER A 75 0.95 -9.31 15.28
N TRP A 76 -0.29 -9.39 14.86
CA TRP A 76 -1.38 -8.53 15.28
C TRP A 76 -2.23 -9.22 16.34
N ILE A 77 -3.25 -8.53 16.85
CA ILE A 77 -4.22 -9.12 17.76
C ILE A 77 -4.97 -10.28 17.10
N ALA A 78 -5.51 -11.22 17.90
CA ALA A 78 -6.31 -12.36 17.44
C ALA A 78 -5.61 -13.25 16.39
N ASP A 79 -4.31 -13.51 16.57
CA ASP A 79 -3.48 -14.33 15.68
C ASP A 79 -3.41 -13.89 14.22
N ILE A 80 -3.84 -12.67 13.93
CA ILE A 80 -3.71 -12.06 12.60
C ILE A 80 -2.22 -11.75 12.36
N ASN A 81 -1.73 -12.10 11.16
CA ASN A 81 -0.37 -11.80 10.75
C ASN A 81 -0.38 -10.81 9.60
N TYR A 82 0.36 -9.71 9.76
CA TYR A 82 0.61 -8.76 8.68
C TYR A 82 2.05 -8.90 8.20
N ASN A 83 2.19 -9.31 6.96
CA ASN A 83 3.47 -9.51 6.30
C ASN A 83 3.65 -8.48 5.19
N TRP A 84 4.84 -7.90 5.12
CA TRP A 84 5.24 -7.03 4.04
C TRP A 84 6.61 -7.42 3.52
N ALA A 85 6.75 -7.44 2.21
CA ALA A 85 8.03 -7.64 1.54
C ALA A 85 8.20 -6.59 0.46
N GLY A 86 9.41 -6.07 0.30
CA GLY A 86 9.76 -5.14 -0.75
C GLY A 86 11.17 -5.32 -1.24
N ALA A 87 11.38 -5.09 -2.53
CA ALA A 87 12.70 -5.05 -3.15
C ALA A 87 12.75 -3.91 -4.16
N ALA A 88 13.89 -3.24 -4.24
CA ALA A 88 14.14 -2.16 -5.19
C ALA A 88 15.54 -2.28 -5.80
N VAL A 89 15.62 -1.94 -7.08
CA VAL A 89 16.85 -1.98 -7.87
C VAL A 89 17.06 -0.63 -8.54
N GLN A 90 18.22 -0.04 -8.33
CA GLN A 90 18.63 1.17 -9.03
C GLN A 90 19.18 0.82 -10.42
N LEU A 91 18.64 1.50 -11.44
CA LEU A 91 19.02 1.33 -12.85
C LEU A 91 19.94 2.46 -13.34
N GLY A 92 20.69 3.08 -12.42
CA GLY A 92 21.53 4.26 -12.72
C GLY A 92 20.68 5.44 -13.21
N ASP A 93 21.04 5.99 -14.35
CA ASP A 93 20.36 7.16 -14.95
C ASP A 93 18.91 6.85 -15.40
N LEU A 94 18.50 5.59 -15.43
CA LEU A 94 17.14 5.20 -15.79
C LEU A 94 16.17 5.23 -14.60
N GLY A 95 16.66 5.58 -13.40
CA GLY A 95 15.83 5.64 -12.18
C GLY A 95 15.84 4.36 -11.37
N THR A 96 14.80 4.15 -10.57
CA THR A 96 14.68 3.03 -9.64
C THR A 96 13.36 2.30 -9.86
N ILE A 97 13.41 0.98 -9.93
CA ILE A 97 12.24 0.11 -9.99
C ILE A 97 12.12 -0.66 -8.68
N GLY A 98 10.89 -0.87 -8.22
CA GLY A 98 10.62 -1.63 -7.00
C GLY A 98 9.38 -2.50 -7.11
N LEU A 99 9.39 -3.57 -6.33
CA LEU A 99 8.27 -4.51 -6.17
C LEU A 99 7.95 -4.61 -4.69
N SER A 100 6.67 -4.60 -4.36
CA SER A 100 6.20 -4.78 -2.97
C SER A 100 5.03 -5.74 -2.90
N VAL A 101 4.93 -6.45 -1.79
CA VAL A 101 3.80 -7.34 -1.46
C VAL A 101 3.37 -7.03 -0.03
N ASN A 102 2.07 -6.76 0.15
CA ASN A 102 1.41 -6.66 1.45
C ASN A 102 0.48 -7.86 1.59
N GLN A 103 0.49 -8.53 2.70
CA GLN A 103 -0.38 -9.65 3.01
C GLN A 103 -0.93 -9.51 4.42
N LEU A 104 -2.24 -9.53 4.58
CA LEU A 104 -2.90 -9.69 5.85
C LEU A 104 -3.56 -11.07 5.88
N ASP A 105 -3.09 -11.92 6.80
CA ASP A 105 -3.59 -13.28 7.00
C ASP A 105 -4.36 -13.32 8.32
N TYR A 106 -5.64 -13.61 8.24
CA TYR A 106 -6.54 -13.67 9.40
C TYR A 106 -6.52 -15.04 10.10
N GLY A 107 -5.69 -15.98 9.61
CA GLY A 107 -5.63 -17.32 10.16
C GLY A 107 -6.88 -18.17 9.86
N LYS A 108 -7.03 -19.24 10.61
CA LYS A 108 -8.19 -20.15 10.54
C LYS A 108 -9.24 -19.76 11.56
N MET A 109 -10.46 -19.60 11.13
CA MET A 109 -11.61 -19.29 11.97
C MET A 109 -12.59 -20.47 11.96
N ALA A 110 -13.07 -20.90 13.14
CA ALA A 110 -14.07 -21.95 13.24
C ALA A 110 -15.42 -21.46 12.70
N VAL A 111 -16.09 -22.31 11.95
CA VAL A 111 -17.49 -22.09 11.56
C VAL A 111 -18.38 -22.39 12.75
N THR A 112 -19.15 -21.41 13.22
CA THR A 112 -20.10 -21.55 14.34
C THR A 112 -21.51 -21.36 13.84
N THR A 113 -22.48 -22.06 14.48
CA THR A 113 -23.91 -21.90 14.24
C THR A 113 -24.65 -21.64 15.56
N ASN A 114 -25.90 -21.23 15.47
CA ASN A 114 -26.73 -21.05 16.69
C ASN A 114 -26.88 -22.33 17.54
N ALA A 115 -26.75 -23.50 16.92
CA ALA A 115 -26.84 -24.79 17.58
C ALA A 115 -25.47 -25.29 18.10
N GLU A 116 -24.39 -24.88 17.45
CA GLU A 116 -23.00 -25.32 17.72
C GLU A 116 -22.12 -24.09 17.91
N GLN A 117 -22.20 -23.46 19.07
CA GLN A 117 -21.50 -22.22 19.39
C GLN A 117 -19.98 -22.43 19.58
N ASP A 118 -19.57 -23.64 19.93
CA ASP A 118 -18.17 -24.03 20.10
C ASP A 118 -17.47 -24.39 18.76
N GLY A 119 -18.24 -24.43 17.67
CA GLY A 119 -17.78 -24.73 16.32
C GLY A 119 -18.33 -26.04 15.75
N THR A 120 -18.60 -26.02 14.44
CA THR A 120 -19.12 -27.20 13.69
C THR A 120 -18.04 -28.22 13.34
N GLY A 121 -16.75 -27.94 13.68
CA GLY A 121 -15.58 -28.70 13.22
C GLY A 121 -15.06 -28.25 11.86
N GLU A 122 -15.77 -27.40 11.16
CA GLU A 122 -15.30 -26.78 9.92
C GLU A 122 -14.53 -25.48 10.19
N TYR A 123 -13.59 -25.15 9.29
CA TYR A 123 -12.80 -23.94 9.39
C TYR A 123 -12.83 -23.19 8.05
N PHE A 124 -12.81 -21.87 8.13
CA PHE A 124 -12.59 -21.00 6.98
C PHE A 124 -11.41 -20.07 7.22
N SER A 125 -10.88 -19.48 6.17
CA SER A 125 -9.80 -18.50 6.23
C SER A 125 -10.17 -17.26 5.46
N ALA A 126 -9.56 -16.14 5.85
CA ALA A 126 -9.61 -14.88 5.11
C ALA A 126 -8.19 -14.37 4.90
N GLN A 127 -7.96 -13.72 3.77
CA GLN A 127 -6.66 -13.19 3.40
C GLN A 127 -6.83 -11.99 2.47
N ASP A 128 -6.05 -10.95 2.72
CA ASP A 128 -5.94 -9.79 1.85
C ASP A 128 -4.51 -9.71 1.33
N ILE A 129 -4.35 -9.48 0.02
CA ILE A 129 -3.05 -9.34 -0.64
C ILE A 129 -3.08 -8.09 -1.51
N ALA A 130 -1.98 -7.33 -1.50
CA ALA A 130 -1.72 -6.29 -2.48
C ALA A 130 -0.29 -6.44 -3.02
N ILE A 131 -0.16 -6.42 -4.35
CA ILE A 131 1.12 -6.45 -5.05
C ILE A 131 1.30 -5.12 -5.75
N GLY A 132 2.41 -4.44 -5.50
CA GLY A 132 2.73 -3.14 -6.07
C GLY A 132 3.98 -3.17 -6.93
N LEU A 133 3.91 -2.61 -8.14
CA LEU A 133 5.05 -2.31 -9.00
C LEU A 133 5.27 -0.80 -8.99
N THR A 134 6.46 -0.39 -8.58
CA THR A 134 6.84 1.01 -8.39
C THR A 134 7.95 1.40 -9.37
N TYR A 135 7.83 2.58 -9.92
CA TYR A 135 8.90 3.25 -10.66
C TYR A 135 9.08 4.65 -10.11
N ALA A 136 10.34 5.06 -9.92
CA ALA A 136 10.67 6.41 -9.50
C ALA A 136 11.88 6.95 -10.25
N TYR A 137 11.87 8.25 -10.47
CA TYR A 137 12.91 8.96 -11.18
C TYR A 137 13.30 10.25 -10.46
N GLN A 138 14.59 10.48 -10.35
CA GLN A 138 15.14 11.70 -9.79
C GLN A 138 15.31 12.73 -10.91
N LEU A 139 14.46 13.76 -10.90
CA LEU A 139 14.44 14.81 -11.92
C LEU A 139 15.56 15.83 -11.73
N THR A 140 15.89 16.13 -10.48
CA THR A 140 17.00 16.99 -10.07
C THR A 140 17.60 16.44 -8.76
N ASP A 141 18.75 16.95 -8.33
CA ASP A 141 19.38 16.55 -7.07
C ASP A 141 18.45 16.69 -5.85
N ARG A 142 17.41 17.53 -5.97
CA ARG A 142 16.46 17.83 -4.89
C ARG A 142 15.05 17.33 -5.12
N PHE A 143 14.69 16.96 -6.34
CA PHE A 143 13.32 16.63 -6.69
C PHE A 143 13.20 15.27 -7.36
N SER A 144 12.39 14.41 -6.77
CA SER A 144 12.07 13.08 -7.26
C SER A 144 10.56 12.90 -7.42
N ILE A 145 10.17 12.12 -8.41
CA ILE A 145 8.80 11.69 -8.64
C ILE A 145 8.75 10.17 -8.73
N GLY A 146 7.67 9.58 -8.26
CA GLY A 146 7.46 8.15 -8.35
C GLY A 146 5.98 7.79 -8.44
N GLY A 147 5.72 6.61 -8.98
CA GLY A 147 4.38 6.05 -9.05
C GLY A 147 4.39 4.56 -8.79
N THR A 148 3.30 4.06 -8.22
CA THR A 148 3.07 2.63 -7.97
C THR A 148 1.74 2.22 -8.58
N ALA A 149 1.74 1.14 -9.37
CA ALA A 149 0.54 0.43 -9.76
C ALA A 149 0.34 -0.75 -8.80
N LYS A 150 -0.85 -0.87 -8.21
CA LYS A 150 -1.18 -1.92 -7.24
C LYS A 150 -2.31 -2.80 -7.75
N TYR A 151 -2.13 -4.11 -7.63
CA TYR A 151 -3.21 -5.09 -7.73
C TYR A 151 -3.55 -5.56 -6.33
N ILE A 152 -4.83 -5.49 -5.98
CA ILE A 152 -5.37 -5.80 -4.66
C ILE A 152 -6.34 -6.95 -4.81
N GLN A 153 -6.25 -7.96 -3.95
CA GLN A 153 -7.18 -9.08 -3.85
C GLN A 153 -7.53 -9.30 -2.39
N GLN A 154 -8.83 -9.36 -2.11
CA GLN A 154 -9.37 -9.71 -0.81
C GLN A 154 -10.18 -11.00 -0.95
N LYS A 155 -9.94 -11.96 -0.09
CA LYS A 155 -10.62 -13.26 -0.09
C LYS A 155 -11.11 -13.59 1.30
N ILE A 156 -12.36 -13.95 1.40
CA ILE A 156 -12.99 -14.46 2.62
C ILE A 156 -13.84 -15.67 2.28
N TYR A 157 -13.56 -16.81 2.91
CA TYR A 157 -14.27 -18.06 2.68
C TYR A 157 -14.38 -18.38 1.18
N ASN A 158 -15.58 -18.35 0.59
CA ASN A 158 -15.84 -18.63 -0.82
C ASN A 158 -16.00 -17.38 -1.69
N SER A 159 -15.83 -16.18 -1.12
CA SER A 159 -16.00 -14.92 -1.84
C SER A 159 -14.65 -14.24 -2.03
N SER A 160 -14.46 -13.60 -3.18
CA SER A 160 -13.26 -12.81 -3.48
C SER A 160 -13.61 -11.53 -4.23
N ALA A 161 -12.87 -10.48 -3.95
CA ALA A 161 -12.92 -9.22 -4.67
C ALA A 161 -11.51 -8.81 -5.11
N SER A 162 -11.39 -8.13 -6.24
CA SER A 162 -10.12 -7.58 -6.72
C SER A 162 -10.28 -6.16 -7.20
N ALA A 163 -9.22 -5.37 -7.09
CA ALA A 163 -9.16 -3.99 -7.52
C ALA A 163 -7.77 -3.61 -8.02
N LEU A 164 -7.72 -2.55 -8.83
CA LEU A 164 -6.48 -1.88 -9.21
C LEU A 164 -6.44 -0.51 -8.52
N ALA A 165 -5.26 -0.12 -8.07
CA ALA A 165 -5.01 1.19 -7.50
C ALA A 165 -3.71 1.78 -8.04
N VAL A 166 -3.59 3.10 -8.00
CA VAL A 166 -2.39 3.83 -8.42
C VAL A 166 -2.05 4.84 -7.34
N ASP A 167 -0.78 4.87 -6.94
CA ASP A 167 -0.22 5.90 -6.07
C ASP A 167 0.73 6.77 -6.87
N ILE A 168 0.76 8.05 -6.55
CA ILE A 168 1.74 9.01 -7.07
C ILE A 168 2.38 9.71 -5.88
N GLY A 169 3.69 9.82 -5.90
CA GLY A 169 4.46 10.51 -4.87
C GLY A 169 5.47 11.47 -5.46
N VAL A 170 5.73 12.51 -4.72
CA VAL A 170 6.82 13.45 -4.99
C VAL A 170 7.66 13.62 -3.72
N LEU A 171 8.93 13.90 -3.89
CA LEU A 171 9.84 14.14 -2.78
C LEU A 171 10.75 15.30 -3.14
N PHE A 172 10.69 16.34 -2.31
CA PHE A 172 11.53 17.53 -2.45
C PHE A 172 12.42 17.69 -1.22
N ASN A 173 13.71 17.88 -1.44
CA ASN A 173 14.69 18.13 -0.39
C ASN A 173 15.07 19.60 -0.40
N SER A 174 14.82 20.28 0.71
CA SER A 174 15.24 21.66 0.94
C SER A 174 16.52 21.67 1.80
N ASP A 175 17.54 22.38 1.37
CA ASP A 175 18.73 22.67 2.18
C ASP A 175 18.41 23.84 3.12
N LEU A 176 17.61 23.62 4.15
CA LEU A 176 17.38 24.59 5.23
C LEU A 176 18.19 24.19 6.45
#